data_5e41f6a99df7ccc40056198ce0734b28
#
_entry.id   5e41f6a99df7ccc40056198ce0734b28
#
_cell.length_a   1.000
_cell.length_b   1.000
_cell.length_c   1.000
_cell.angle_alpha   90.00
_cell.angle_beta   90.00
_cell.angle_gamma   90.00
#
_symmetry.space_group_name_H-M   'P 1'
#
loop_
_entity.id
_entity.type
_entity.pdbx_description
1 polymer ?
#
loop_
_entity_poly.entity_id
_entity_poly.type
_entity_poly.pdbx_seq_one_letter_code
_entity_poly.pdbx_strand_id
1 'polypeptide(L)'
;MKIIDTHSHLWLKQDTSWNGLPIRSLKNGRSIFLGEEVQMIPPFIIDGVNSAEVFLSNMDYAQVAAAVVVQELIDGCQNDYLLEVSRKYPDRFITCGMCDYFTDDLKGQAKLLIDKGFKGLAIPGHRLILDNERVMLDSPQMMEMFKLMEKEDVFLSITLADGDAQVGEMKTVIQECPDLRIAIGHFGMPTREGWLEQVKLASNKNVYVESGGITWLYNSEFYPFKGAVHAIREAADAVGMDKLMWGSDYPRTITAITYRMSYDFVLKSDEMTEEEKALFLGENACRFYGLDNLVDLPYIKNMSE
;
A
#
# COMPACT_ATOMS: atom_id res chain seq x y z
N MET A 1 2.57 18.20 12.38
CA MET A 1 2.79 17.17 11.35
C MET A 1 1.48 16.46 11.09
N LYS A 2 1.09 16.26 9.83
CA LYS A 2 -0.04 15.40 9.43
C LYS A 2 0.51 14.01 9.14
N ILE A 3 -0.14 12.96 9.63
CA ILE A 3 0.24 11.57 9.37
C ILE A 3 -0.63 11.04 8.25
N ILE A 4 0.00 10.42 7.24
CA ILE A 4 -0.66 9.87 6.06
C ILE A 4 -0.28 8.39 5.92
N ASP A 5 -1.28 7.53 5.86
CA ASP A 5 -1.09 6.10 5.61
C ASP A 5 -1.07 5.83 4.11
N THR A 6 0.05 5.43 3.55
CA THR A 6 0.19 5.24 2.11
C THR A 6 -0.11 3.82 1.63
N HIS A 7 -0.48 2.91 2.55
CA HIS A 7 -0.80 1.53 2.20
C HIS A 7 -1.85 0.95 3.15
N SER A 8 -3.05 0.81 2.66
CA SER A 8 -4.17 0.21 3.40
C SER A 8 -5.12 -0.51 2.45
N HIS A 9 -5.99 -1.35 3.00
CA HIS A 9 -6.95 -2.13 2.23
C HIS A 9 -8.36 -2.00 2.81
N LEU A 10 -9.37 -1.94 1.94
CA LEU A 10 -10.78 -1.97 2.30
C LEU A 10 -11.53 -2.95 1.41
N TRP A 11 -12.51 -3.67 1.97
CA TRP A 11 -13.38 -4.57 1.22
C TRP A 11 -14.72 -4.78 1.93
N LEU A 12 -15.75 -5.03 1.13
CA LEU A 12 -17.03 -5.51 1.64
C LEU A 12 -17.08 -7.04 1.71
N LYS A 13 -16.41 -7.72 0.79
CA LYS A 13 -16.36 -9.17 0.73
C LYS A 13 -15.07 -9.62 0.04
N GLN A 14 -14.36 -10.55 0.67
CA GLN A 14 -13.34 -11.33 -0.01
C GLN A 14 -14.00 -12.60 -0.56
N ASP A 15 -14.04 -12.74 -1.87
CA ASP A 15 -14.54 -13.93 -2.58
C ASP A 15 -13.84 -14.03 -3.93
N THR A 16 -12.65 -14.61 -3.93
CA THR A 16 -11.76 -14.68 -5.08
C THR A 16 -10.96 -15.98 -5.06
N SER A 17 -10.02 -16.12 -5.95
CA SER A 17 -9.06 -17.23 -5.98
C SER A 17 -7.71 -16.76 -6.50
N TRP A 18 -6.65 -17.45 -6.13
CA TRP A 18 -5.31 -17.29 -6.68
C TRP A 18 -4.68 -18.67 -6.90
N ASN A 19 -4.06 -18.90 -8.06
CA ASN A 19 -3.56 -20.23 -8.49
C ASN A 19 -4.61 -21.36 -8.34
N GLY A 20 -5.89 -21.05 -8.63
CA GLY A 20 -6.99 -22.01 -8.50
C GLY A 20 -7.43 -22.31 -7.06
N LEU A 21 -6.76 -21.76 -6.05
CA LEU A 21 -7.11 -21.94 -4.66
C LEU A 21 -8.05 -20.82 -4.16
N PRO A 22 -9.13 -21.14 -3.45
CA PRO A 22 -10.12 -20.17 -3.02
C PRO A 22 -9.59 -19.24 -1.92
N ILE A 23 -10.06 -17.99 -1.94
CA ILE A 23 -9.87 -16.99 -0.89
C ILE A 23 -11.24 -16.42 -0.54
N ARG A 24 -11.70 -16.63 0.70
CA ARG A 24 -13.05 -16.25 1.15
C ARG A 24 -13.05 -15.78 2.58
N SER A 25 -13.69 -14.64 2.83
CA SER A 25 -13.96 -14.16 4.19
C SER A 25 -14.85 -15.16 4.96
N LEU A 26 -14.46 -15.43 6.18
CA LEU A 26 -15.24 -16.14 7.19
C LEU A 26 -15.60 -15.17 8.33
N LYS A 27 -16.33 -15.68 9.33
CA LYS A 27 -16.64 -14.91 10.55
C LYS A 27 -15.39 -14.76 11.43
N ASN A 28 -15.43 -13.74 12.30
CA ASN A 28 -14.43 -13.50 13.35
C ASN A 28 -13.02 -13.22 12.78
N GLY A 29 -12.96 -12.48 11.68
CA GLY A 29 -11.70 -12.07 11.05
C GLY A 29 -10.91 -13.21 10.37
N ARG A 30 -11.49 -14.39 10.24
CA ARG A 30 -10.87 -15.54 9.56
C ARG A 30 -11.19 -15.54 8.07
N SER A 31 -10.36 -16.19 7.31
CA SER A 31 -10.58 -16.44 5.87
C SER A 31 -10.10 -17.83 5.51
N ILE A 32 -10.73 -18.43 4.49
CA ILE A 32 -10.03 -19.46 3.72
C ILE A 32 -9.01 -18.72 2.87
N PHE A 33 -7.74 -19.03 3.03
CA PHE A 33 -6.64 -18.44 2.29
C PHE A 33 -5.78 -19.56 1.69
N LEU A 34 -5.80 -19.67 0.36
CA LEU A 34 -5.08 -20.71 -0.38
C LEU A 34 -5.37 -22.14 0.13
N GLY A 35 -6.63 -22.39 0.48
CA GLY A 35 -7.11 -23.70 0.93
C GLY A 35 -7.02 -23.95 2.43
N GLU A 36 -6.45 -23.04 3.20
CA GLU A 36 -6.33 -23.15 4.66
C GLU A 36 -7.19 -22.08 5.37
N GLU A 37 -7.72 -22.41 6.55
CA GLU A 37 -8.38 -21.43 7.41
C GLU A 37 -7.33 -20.68 8.23
N VAL A 38 -7.25 -19.36 8.06
CA VAL A 38 -6.28 -18.51 8.74
C VAL A 38 -6.97 -17.30 9.41
N GLN A 39 -6.33 -16.73 10.44
CA GLN A 39 -6.72 -15.44 10.99
C GLN A 39 -6.15 -14.35 10.09
N MET A 40 -6.98 -13.79 9.21
CA MET A 40 -6.56 -12.81 8.21
C MET A 40 -6.55 -11.38 8.76
N ILE A 41 -7.54 -11.05 9.58
CA ILE A 41 -7.76 -9.73 10.16
C ILE A 41 -8.19 -9.90 11.64
N PRO A 42 -8.27 -8.80 12.43
CA PRO A 42 -8.64 -8.90 13.83
C PRO A 42 -9.98 -9.62 14.08
N PRO A 43 -10.09 -10.44 15.13
CA PRO A 43 -11.29 -11.22 15.40
C PRO A 43 -12.52 -10.37 15.74
N PHE A 44 -12.36 -9.10 16.12
CA PHE A 44 -13.47 -8.17 16.36
C PHE A 44 -14.14 -7.67 15.07
N ILE A 45 -13.54 -7.87 13.90
CA ILE A 45 -14.21 -7.69 12.60
C ILE A 45 -15.02 -8.96 12.33
N ILE A 46 -16.19 -9.04 12.97
CA ILE A 46 -16.95 -10.28 13.16
C ILE A 46 -17.52 -10.81 11.85
N ASP A 47 -17.99 -9.93 10.97
CA ASP A 47 -18.61 -10.26 9.69
C ASP A 47 -17.60 -10.41 8.53
N GLY A 48 -16.33 -10.12 8.78
CA GLY A 48 -15.29 -10.13 7.77
C GLY A 48 -15.31 -8.92 6.81
N VAL A 49 -16.16 -7.92 7.08
CA VAL A 49 -16.25 -6.68 6.31
C VAL A 49 -15.28 -5.66 6.87
N ASN A 50 -14.34 -5.23 6.04
CA ASN A 50 -13.37 -4.18 6.40
C ASN A 50 -13.77 -2.86 5.73
N SER A 51 -14.76 -2.18 6.31
CA SER A 51 -15.34 -0.97 5.72
C SER A 51 -14.55 0.30 6.01
N ALA A 52 -14.79 1.33 5.18
CA ALA A 52 -14.22 2.66 5.34
C ALA A 52 -14.60 3.28 6.70
N GLU A 53 -15.81 3.04 7.21
CA GLU A 53 -16.28 3.58 8.48
C GLU A 53 -15.50 2.99 9.67
N VAL A 54 -15.21 1.69 9.63
CA VAL A 54 -14.36 1.02 10.64
C VAL A 54 -12.94 1.59 10.58
N PHE A 55 -12.40 1.78 9.39
CA PHE A 55 -11.07 2.32 9.23
C PHE A 55 -10.99 3.79 9.65
N LEU A 56 -11.97 4.63 9.27
CA LEU A 56 -12.05 6.03 9.72
C LEU A 56 -12.01 6.15 11.25
N SER A 57 -12.74 5.29 11.95
CA SER A 57 -12.71 5.27 13.42
C SER A 57 -11.31 4.98 13.97
N ASN A 58 -10.55 4.07 13.35
CA ASN A 58 -9.16 3.81 13.71
C ASN A 58 -8.25 4.98 13.36
N MET A 59 -8.41 5.57 12.18
CA MET A 59 -7.65 6.74 11.73
C MET A 59 -7.85 7.95 12.65
N ASP A 60 -9.10 8.26 13.03
CA ASP A 60 -9.43 9.37 13.92
C ASP A 60 -8.81 9.17 15.30
N TYR A 61 -8.94 7.97 15.88
CA TYR A 61 -8.30 7.63 17.15
C TYR A 61 -6.77 7.72 17.09
N ALA A 62 -6.18 7.27 15.99
CA ALA A 62 -4.73 7.30 15.77
C ALA A 62 -4.22 8.64 15.21
N GLN A 63 -5.08 9.63 14.96
CA GLN A 63 -4.72 10.95 14.41
C GLN A 63 -4.07 10.86 13.01
N VAL A 64 -4.51 9.90 12.19
CA VAL A 64 -4.10 9.75 10.78
C VAL A 64 -5.06 10.55 9.90
N ALA A 65 -4.53 11.54 9.19
CA ALA A 65 -5.34 12.52 8.47
C ALA A 65 -5.95 11.96 7.18
N ALA A 66 -5.21 11.16 6.43
CA ALA A 66 -5.68 10.52 5.20
C ALA A 66 -5.02 9.16 5.01
N ALA A 67 -5.62 8.33 4.16
CA ALA A 67 -5.06 7.04 3.78
C ALA A 67 -5.20 6.78 2.28
N VAL A 68 -4.20 6.09 1.72
CA VAL A 68 -4.23 5.51 0.37
C VAL A 68 -4.73 4.08 0.48
N VAL A 69 -5.80 3.78 -0.24
CA VAL A 69 -6.38 2.44 -0.27
C VAL A 69 -5.98 1.78 -1.58
N VAL A 70 -5.10 0.81 -1.46
CA VAL A 70 -4.64 -0.04 -2.55
C VAL A 70 -5.50 -1.31 -2.63
N GLN A 71 -5.42 -2.03 -3.73
CA GLN A 71 -6.08 -3.31 -3.88
C GLN A 71 -5.06 -4.43 -4.10
N GLU A 72 -5.40 -5.59 -3.59
CA GLU A 72 -4.66 -6.82 -3.78
C GLU A 72 -5.61 -7.91 -4.30
N LEU A 73 -5.12 -8.81 -5.16
CA LEU A 73 -5.94 -9.88 -5.74
C LEU A 73 -6.61 -10.75 -4.68
N ILE A 74 -5.97 -10.92 -3.53
CA ILE A 74 -6.53 -11.69 -2.41
C ILE A 74 -7.71 -11.00 -1.71
N ASP A 75 -7.90 -9.70 -1.90
CA ASP A 75 -9.06 -8.98 -1.37
C ASP A 75 -10.25 -9.05 -2.33
N GLY A 76 -10.03 -9.53 -3.56
CA GLY A 76 -10.97 -9.44 -4.66
C GLY A 76 -11.05 -8.03 -5.22
N CYS A 77 -11.67 -7.89 -6.39
CA CYS A 77 -11.85 -6.58 -7.02
C CYS A 77 -12.92 -5.77 -6.27
N GLN A 78 -12.54 -4.65 -5.67
CA GLN A 78 -13.40 -3.75 -4.89
C GLN A 78 -13.64 -2.40 -5.59
N ASN A 79 -13.43 -2.30 -6.91
CA ASN A 79 -13.46 -1.03 -7.65
C ASN A 79 -14.73 -0.19 -7.40
N ASP A 80 -15.91 -0.78 -7.48
CA ASP A 80 -17.15 -0.03 -7.30
C ASP A 80 -17.28 0.50 -5.87
N TYR A 81 -16.95 -0.33 -4.86
CA TYR A 81 -16.95 0.10 -3.47
C TYR A 81 -15.92 1.21 -3.19
N LEU A 82 -14.70 1.07 -3.69
CA LEU A 82 -13.65 2.08 -3.47
C LEU A 82 -13.95 3.40 -4.18
N LEU A 83 -14.68 3.36 -5.30
CA LEU A 83 -15.16 4.55 -5.97
C LEU A 83 -16.24 5.28 -5.13
N GLU A 84 -17.12 4.53 -4.45
CA GLU A 84 -18.06 5.11 -3.49
C GLU A 84 -17.35 5.73 -2.29
N VAL A 85 -16.33 5.04 -1.75
CA VAL A 85 -15.52 5.54 -0.63
C VAL A 85 -14.82 6.85 -0.98
N SER A 86 -14.18 6.94 -2.15
CA SER A 86 -13.49 8.17 -2.58
C SER A 86 -14.45 9.36 -2.77
N ARG A 87 -15.67 9.10 -3.20
CA ARG A 87 -16.71 10.15 -3.34
C ARG A 87 -17.30 10.58 -2.01
N LYS A 88 -17.46 9.64 -1.10
CA LYS A 88 -18.05 9.89 0.24
C LYS A 88 -17.08 10.58 1.19
N TYR A 89 -15.81 10.27 1.07
CA TYR A 89 -14.75 10.76 1.98
C TYR A 89 -13.52 11.28 1.19
N PRO A 90 -13.71 12.31 0.31
CA PRO A 90 -12.68 12.77 -0.62
C PRO A 90 -11.44 13.34 0.06
N ASP A 91 -11.58 13.89 1.28
CA ASP A 91 -10.47 14.46 2.05
C ASP A 91 -9.77 13.44 2.97
N ARG A 92 -10.24 12.19 2.97
CA ARG A 92 -9.75 11.13 3.85
C ARG A 92 -9.16 9.96 3.11
N PHE A 93 -9.68 9.61 1.92
CA PHE A 93 -9.26 8.45 1.17
C PHE A 93 -8.88 8.78 -0.27
N ILE A 94 -7.68 8.30 -0.65
CA ILE A 94 -7.25 8.19 -2.03
C ILE A 94 -7.36 6.71 -2.37
N THR A 95 -8.22 6.35 -3.33
CA THR A 95 -8.44 4.95 -3.68
C THR A 95 -7.80 4.60 -5.02
N CYS A 96 -7.18 3.42 -5.10
CA CYS A 96 -6.63 2.87 -6.33
C CYS A 96 -7.61 1.90 -6.98
N GLY A 97 -7.78 2.00 -8.30
CA GLY A 97 -8.45 0.97 -9.09
C GLY A 97 -7.54 -0.24 -9.33
N MET A 98 -8.12 -1.39 -9.62
CA MET A 98 -7.39 -2.59 -10.00
C MET A 98 -8.00 -3.19 -11.27
N CYS A 99 -7.15 -3.49 -12.26
CA CYS A 99 -7.53 -4.19 -13.48
C CYS A 99 -7.46 -5.71 -13.31
N ASP A 100 -8.05 -6.43 -14.24
CA ASP A 100 -7.68 -7.82 -14.49
C ASP A 100 -6.42 -7.83 -15.37
N TYR A 101 -5.28 -8.15 -14.78
CA TYR A 101 -3.97 -8.08 -15.45
C TYR A 101 -3.72 -9.25 -16.41
N PHE A 102 -4.61 -10.25 -16.44
CA PHE A 102 -4.52 -11.40 -17.34
C PHE A 102 -5.43 -11.25 -18.58
N THR A 103 -5.97 -10.06 -18.82
CA THR A 103 -6.82 -9.75 -19.97
C THR A 103 -6.05 -9.23 -21.18
N ASP A 104 -6.59 -9.42 -22.37
CA ASP A 104 -6.05 -8.83 -23.61
C ASP A 104 -6.38 -7.32 -23.74
N ASP A 105 -7.41 -6.82 -23.04
CA ASP A 105 -7.83 -5.40 -23.08
C ASP A 105 -7.46 -4.64 -21.78
N LEU A 106 -6.26 -4.79 -21.33
CA LEU A 106 -5.78 -4.13 -20.12
C LEU A 106 -5.84 -2.60 -20.19
N LYS A 107 -5.43 -2.04 -21.33
CA LYS A 107 -5.49 -0.58 -21.55
C LYS A 107 -6.92 -0.03 -21.54
N GLY A 108 -7.88 -0.75 -22.13
CA GLY A 108 -9.30 -0.38 -22.10
C GLY A 108 -9.87 -0.39 -20.69
N GLN A 109 -9.54 -1.41 -19.89
CA GLN A 109 -9.93 -1.47 -18.47
C GLN A 109 -9.32 -0.32 -17.66
N ALA A 110 -8.03 -0.05 -17.82
CA ALA A 110 -7.36 1.08 -17.15
C ALA A 110 -8.02 2.41 -17.53
N LYS A 111 -8.29 2.63 -18.82
CA LYS A 111 -9.00 3.84 -19.29
C LYS A 111 -10.37 4.00 -18.64
N LEU A 112 -11.14 2.92 -18.53
CA LEU A 112 -12.45 2.92 -17.88
C LEU A 112 -12.35 3.32 -16.39
N LEU A 113 -11.37 2.80 -15.67
CA LEU A 113 -11.16 3.14 -14.25
C LEU A 113 -10.74 4.60 -14.08
N ILE A 114 -9.84 5.10 -14.93
CA ILE A 114 -9.43 6.49 -14.96
C ILE A 114 -10.63 7.41 -15.24
N ASP A 115 -11.46 7.09 -16.23
CA ASP A 115 -12.66 7.87 -16.57
C ASP A 115 -13.71 7.87 -15.45
N LYS A 116 -13.77 6.80 -14.64
CA LYS A 116 -14.62 6.75 -13.44
C LYS A 116 -14.10 7.66 -12.32
N GLY A 117 -12.84 8.09 -12.36
CA GLY A 117 -12.24 9.06 -11.43
C GLY A 117 -11.16 8.52 -10.50
N PHE A 118 -10.69 7.30 -10.68
CA PHE A 118 -9.52 6.81 -9.92
C PHE A 118 -8.27 7.64 -10.25
N LYS A 119 -7.52 8.01 -9.21
CA LYS A 119 -6.28 8.78 -9.32
C LYS A 119 -5.02 7.90 -9.28
N GLY A 120 -5.18 6.63 -8.95
CA GLY A 120 -4.14 5.62 -8.94
C GLY A 120 -4.66 4.27 -9.40
N LEU A 121 -3.77 3.42 -9.92
CA LEU A 121 -4.02 2.00 -10.13
C LEU A 121 -3.07 1.19 -9.26
N ALA A 122 -3.59 0.12 -8.63
CA ALA A 122 -2.83 -0.79 -7.78
C ALA A 122 -2.48 -2.06 -8.55
N ILE A 123 -1.20 -2.43 -8.56
CA ILE A 123 -0.71 -3.66 -9.20
C ILE A 123 -0.06 -4.55 -8.13
N PRO A 124 -0.67 -5.68 -7.78
CA PRO A 124 -0.02 -6.71 -6.97
C PRO A 124 0.97 -7.51 -7.84
N GLY A 125 2.11 -6.91 -8.16
CA GLY A 125 3.08 -7.46 -9.12
C GLY A 125 3.58 -8.86 -8.76
N HIS A 126 3.73 -9.14 -7.46
CA HIS A 126 4.08 -10.48 -6.97
C HIS A 126 3.01 -11.54 -7.29
N ARG A 127 1.74 -11.15 -7.50
CA ARG A 127 0.63 -12.03 -7.89
C ARG A 127 0.55 -12.27 -9.40
N LEU A 128 1.30 -11.51 -10.18
CA LEU A 128 1.38 -11.69 -11.64
C LEU A 128 2.31 -12.84 -12.04
N ILE A 129 2.94 -13.48 -11.07
CA ILE A 129 3.77 -14.68 -11.24
C ILE A 129 2.96 -15.88 -10.73
N LEU A 130 2.31 -16.59 -11.66
CA LEU A 130 1.56 -17.82 -11.39
C LEU A 130 2.39 -19.05 -11.73
N ASP A 131 1.94 -20.23 -11.31
CA ASP A 131 2.64 -21.50 -11.57
C ASP A 131 2.84 -21.79 -13.08
N ASN A 132 1.85 -21.41 -13.90
CA ASN A 132 1.81 -21.70 -15.33
C ASN A 132 1.77 -20.46 -16.23
N GLU A 133 1.73 -19.27 -15.65
CA GLU A 133 1.58 -18.02 -16.41
C GLU A 133 2.29 -16.88 -15.65
N ARG A 134 2.95 -16.00 -16.41
CA ARG A 134 3.58 -14.79 -15.86
C ARG A 134 3.25 -13.60 -16.74
N VAL A 135 2.73 -12.55 -16.14
CA VAL A 135 2.61 -11.24 -16.78
C VAL A 135 3.86 -10.44 -16.47
N MET A 136 4.66 -10.14 -17.49
CA MET A 136 5.84 -9.30 -17.36
C MET A 136 5.42 -7.83 -17.27
N LEU A 137 5.98 -7.07 -16.33
CA LEU A 137 5.67 -5.65 -16.15
C LEU A 137 6.08 -4.81 -17.37
N ASP A 138 7.11 -5.21 -18.09
CA ASP A 138 7.58 -4.56 -19.31
C ASP A 138 7.00 -5.15 -20.60
N SER A 139 5.94 -5.99 -20.49
CA SER A 139 5.24 -6.50 -21.66
C SER A 139 4.56 -5.36 -22.45
N PRO A 140 4.36 -5.51 -23.78
CA PRO A 140 3.74 -4.46 -24.60
C PRO A 140 2.39 -3.97 -24.05
N GLN A 141 1.55 -4.87 -23.54
CA GLN A 141 0.24 -4.54 -22.98
C GLN A 141 0.34 -3.71 -21.69
N MET A 142 1.24 -4.11 -20.77
CA MET A 142 1.51 -3.35 -19.54
C MET A 142 2.10 -1.99 -19.87
N MET A 143 3.05 -1.91 -20.81
CA MET A 143 3.65 -0.64 -21.24
C MET A 143 2.63 0.32 -21.87
N GLU A 144 1.66 -0.18 -22.64
CA GLU A 144 0.57 0.67 -23.15
C GLU A 144 -0.31 1.24 -22.02
N MET A 145 -0.58 0.45 -20.99
CA MET A 145 -1.27 0.92 -19.79
C MET A 145 -0.46 1.97 -19.03
N PHE A 146 0.82 1.73 -18.79
CA PHE A 146 1.69 2.70 -18.08
C PHE A 146 1.81 4.03 -18.83
N LYS A 147 1.97 4.00 -20.15
CA LYS A 147 1.97 5.22 -20.99
C LYS A 147 0.63 5.96 -20.93
N LEU A 148 -0.49 5.24 -20.80
CA LEU A 148 -1.79 5.86 -20.57
C LEU A 148 -1.86 6.51 -19.18
N MET A 149 -1.41 5.82 -18.13
CA MET A 149 -1.40 6.34 -16.76
C MET A 149 -0.52 7.61 -16.65
N GLU A 150 0.67 7.58 -17.24
CA GLU A 150 1.56 8.74 -17.30
C GLU A 150 0.89 9.93 -17.97
N LYS A 151 0.29 9.73 -19.15
CA LYS A 151 -0.42 10.75 -19.92
C LYS A 151 -1.58 11.40 -19.15
N GLU A 152 -2.34 10.59 -18.41
CA GLU A 152 -3.54 11.02 -17.67
C GLU A 152 -3.21 11.45 -16.22
N ASP A 153 -1.91 11.54 -15.86
CA ASP A 153 -1.40 11.87 -14.50
C ASP A 153 -1.98 10.97 -13.40
N VAL A 154 -2.09 9.66 -13.68
CA VAL A 154 -2.55 8.64 -12.73
C VAL A 154 -1.34 7.91 -12.17
N PHE A 155 -1.20 7.85 -10.83
CA PHE A 155 -0.06 7.19 -10.21
C PHE A 155 -0.19 5.66 -10.20
N LEU A 156 0.95 5.00 -10.17
CA LEU A 156 1.07 3.56 -9.96
C LEU A 156 1.39 3.26 -8.50
N SER A 157 0.58 2.40 -7.86
CA SER A 157 0.94 1.74 -6.61
C SER A 157 1.25 0.27 -6.93
N ILE A 158 2.45 -0.20 -6.63
CA ILE A 158 2.87 -1.55 -7.02
C ILE A 158 3.59 -2.27 -5.88
N THR A 159 3.20 -3.51 -5.61
CA THR A 159 3.95 -4.44 -4.77
C THR A 159 4.71 -5.41 -5.68
N LEU A 160 6.03 -5.35 -5.67
CA LEU A 160 6.88 -6.23 -6.46
C LEU A 160 7.05 -7.60 -5.77
N ALA A 161 7.46 -8.61 -6.52
CA ALA A 161 7.87 -9.89 -5.96
C ALA A 161 9.11 -9.74 -5.07
N ASP A 162 9.27 -10.65 -4.11
CA ASP A 162 10.40 -10.65 -3.18
C ASP A 162 11.76 -10.57 -3.91
N GLY A 163 12.68 -9.83 -3.33
CA GLY A 163 14.02 -9.67 -3.86
C GLY A 163 14.09 -8.80 -5.12
N ASP A 164 14.87 -9.22 -6.11
CA ASP A 164 15.14 -8.45 -7.33
C ASP A 164 14.42 -8.97 -8.59
N ALA A 165 13.52 -9.95 -8.42
CA ALA A 165 12.91 -10.71 -9.52
C ALA A 165 12.18 -9.84 -10.57
N GLN A 166 11.65 -8.68 -10.20
CA GLN A 166 10.95 -7.74 -11.10
C GLN A 166 11.67 -6.38 -11.23
N VAL A 167 12.84 -6.22 -10.63
CA VAL A 167 13.59 -4.95 -10.67
C VAL A 167 14.01 -4.58 -12.10
N GLY A 168 14.42 -5.58 -12.90
CA GLY A 168 14.79 -5.36 -14.30
C GLY A 168 13.61 -4.82 -15.13
N GLU A 169 12.43 -5.42 -14.98
CA GLU A 169 11.21 -4.99 -15.64
C GLU A 169 10.80 -3.57 -15.22
N MET A 170 10.87 -3.28 -13.91
CA MET A 170 10.56 -1.93 -13.40
C MET A 170 11.54 -0.86 -13.88
N LYS A 171 12.82 -1.19 -14.06
CA LYS A 171 13.77 -0.27 -14.69
C LYS A 171 13.35 0.10 -16.11
N THR A 172 12.87 -0.87 -16.90
CA THR A 172 12.33 -0.61 -18.24
C THR A 172 11.11 0.31 -18.16
N VAL A 173 10.15 0.04 -17.26
CA VAL A 173 8.96 0.88 -17.05
C VAL A 173 9.36 2.32 -16.71
N ILE A 174 10.26 2.52 -15.75
CA ILE A 174 10.74 3.84 -15.32
C ILE A 174 11.44 4.60 -16.46
N GLN A 175 12.20 3.91 -17.29
CA GLN A 175 12.90 4.50 -18.43
C GLN A 175 11.95 4.94 -19.55
N GLU A 176 10.93 4.11 -19.83
CA GLU A 176 9.96 4.37 -20.91
C GLU A 176 8.81 5.30 -20.50
N CYS A 177 8.55 5.43 -19.18
CA CYS A 177 7.53 6.30 -18.59
C CYS A 177 8.16 7.16 -17.48
N PRO A 178 9.06 8.12 -17.83
CA PRO A 178 9.86 8.86 -16.83
C PRO A 178 9.04 9.83 -15.98
N ASP A 179 7.86 10.23 -16.41
CA ASP A 179 6.98 11.14 -15.69
C ASP A 179 5.89 10.38 -14.90
N LEU A 180 5.79 9.06 -15.04
CA LEU A 180 4.87 8.23 -14.25
C LEU A 180 5.28 8.26 -12.77
N ARG A 181 4.33 8.68 -11.91
CA ARG A 181 4.53 8.62 -10.45
C ARG A 181 4.33 7.19 -9.95
N ILE A 182 5.33 6.63 -9.28
CA ILE A 182 5.34 5.23 -8.84
C ILE A 182 5.60 5.15 -7.34
N ALA A 183 4.70 4.50 -6.60
CA ALA A 183 4.90 4.08 -5.20
C ALA A 183 5.12 2.57 -5.14
N ILE A 184 6.31 2.15 -4.71
CA ILE A 184 6.67 0.73 -4.54
C ILE A 184 6.39 0.32 -3.09
N GLY A 185 5.59 -0.73 -2.92
CA GLY A 185 5.11 -1.20 -1.64
C GLY A 185 6.11 -2.01 -0.82
N HIS A 186 5.85 -2.05 0.50
CA HIS A 186 6.49 -2.95 1.48
C HIS A 186 8.01 -2.86 1.60
N PHE A 187 8.64 -1.77 1.17
CA PHE A 187 10.11 -1.63 1.12
C PHE A 187 10.82 -2.81 0.44
N GLY A 188 10.17 -3.48 -0.52
CA GLY A 188 10.71 -4.68 -1.12
C GLY A 188 10.88 -5.86 -0.16
N MET A 189 10.18 -5.87 0.98
CA MET A 189 10.23 -6.91 2.03
C MET A 189 11.62 -6.99 2.71
N PRO A 190 11.98 -6.06 3.61
CA PRO A 190 13.35 -5.90 4.15
C PRO A 190 13.91 -7.12 4.91
N THR A 191 13.11 -8.13 5.20
CA THR A 191 13.58 -9.43 5.72
C THR A 191 13.98 -10.42 4.64
N ARG A 192 13.89 -10.05 3.35
CA ARG A 192 14.21 -10.89 2.20
C ARG A 192 15.50 -10.42 1.52
N GLU A 193 16.27 -11.37 0.99
CA GLU A 193 17.45 -11.04 0.21
C GLU A 193 17.09 -10.22 -1.03
N GLY A 194 17.92 -9.23 -1.39
CA GLY A 194 17.71 -8.39 -2.58
C GLY A 194 16.71 -7.23 -2.42
N TRP A 195 16.07 -7.04 -1.27
CA TRP A 195 15.07 -6.00 -1.04
C TRP A 195 15.55 -4.57 -1.36
N LEU A 196 16.82 -4.27 -1.07
CA LEU A 196 17.41 -2.95 -1.37
C LEU A 196 17.46 -2.63 -2.86
N GLU A 197 17.47 -3.62 -3.74
CA GLU A 197 17.44 -3.37 -5.19
C GLU A 197 16.10 -2.77 -5.61
N GLN A 198 15.00 -3.11 -4.93
CA GLN A 198 13.71 -2.44 -5.13
C GLN A 198 13.74 -1.00 -4.57
N VAL A 199 14.29 -0.79 -3.38
CA VAL A 199 14.43 0.55 -2.79
C VAL A 199 15.25 1.47 -3.69
N LYS A 200 16.34 1.00 -4.26
CA LYS A 200 17.21 1.78 -5.17
C LYS A 200 16.49 2.29 -6.42
N LEU A 201 15.35 1.72 -6.80
CA LEU A 201 14.52 2.27 -7.88
C LEU A 201 14.04 3.71 -7.57
N ALA A 202 13.91 4.05 -6.28
CA ALA A 202 13.52 5.40 -5.84
C ALA A 202 14.63 6.46 -6.02
N SER A 203 15.83 6.10 -6.49
CA SER A 203 16.81 7.06 -6.98
C SER A 203 16.29 7.83 -8.22
N ASN A 204 15.23 7.35 -8.87
CA ASN A 204 14.54 8.05 -9.94
C ASN A 204 13.56 9.09 -9.37
N LYS A 205 13.40 10.21 -10.10
CA LYS A 205 12.69 11.42 -9.63
C LYS A 205 11.28 11.11 -9.11
N ASN A 206 10.49 10.37 -9.89
CA ASN A 206 9.06 10.16 -9.66
C ASN A 206 8.75 8.82 -8.97
N VAL A 207 9.77 8.14 -8.46
CA VAL A 207 9.64 6.88 -7.74
C VAL A 207 9.82 7.09 -6.25
N TYR A 208 8.90 6.54 -5.46
CA TYR A 208 8.92 6.53 -3.99
C TYR A 208 8.74 5.10 -3.51
N VAL A 209 9.15 4.84 -2.26
CA VAL A 209 8.97 3.53 -1.63
C VAL A 209 8.18 3.73 -0.33
N GLU A 210 7.20 2.88 -0.11
CA GLU A 210 6.40 2.94 1.12
C GLU A 210 6.54 1.65 1.94
N SER A 211 6.39 1.78 3.25
CA SER A 211 6.76 0.74 4.21
C SER A 211 5.68 -0.29 4.49
N GLY A 212 4.57 -0.31 3.75
CA GLY A 212 3.38 -1.12 4.02
C GLY A 212 3.59 -2.32 4.94
N GLY A 213 3.06 -2.24 6.16
CA GLY A 213 3.15 -3.35 7.10
C GLY A 213 4.54 -3.71 7.62
N ILE A 214 5.53 -2.83 7.57
CA ILE A 214 6.89 -3.13 8.04
C ILE A 214 6.91 -3.73 9.46
N THR A 215 5.97 -3.35 10.32
CA THR A 215 5.89 -3.86 11.69
C THR A 215 5.55 -5.35 11.76
N TRP A 216 4.77 -5.91 10.83
CA TRP A 216 4.47 -7.33 10.87
C TRP A 216 5.65 -8.20 10.42
N LEU A 217 6.57 -7.66 9.61
CA LEU A 217 7.84 -8.35 9.28
C LEU A 217 8.74 -8.51 10.52
N TYR A 218 8.60 -7.62 11.50
CA TYR A 218 9.40 -7.59 12.73
C TYR A 218 8.58 -7.90 13.98
N ASN A 219 7.42 -8.54 13.86
CA ASN A 219 6.55 -8.89 15.00
C ASN A 219 7.26 -9.67 16.12
N SER A 220 8.24 -10.51 15.77
CA SER A 220 9.01 -11.29 16.75
C SER A 220 9.87 -10.43 17.69
N GLU A 221 10.16 -9.19 17.31
CA GLU A 221 10.99 -8.27 18.11
C GLU A 221 10.20 -7.51 19.17
N PHE A 222 8.88 -7.53 19.11
CA PHE A 222 8.04 -6.65 19.90
C PHE A 222 8.29 -5.16 19.64
N TYR A 223 7.36 -4.32 20.14
CA TYR A 223 7.53 -2.88 20.18
C TYR A 223 8.80 -2.48 20.97
N PRO A 224 9.66 -1.58 20.49
CA PRO A 224 9.45 -0.63 19.38
C PRO A 224 10.03 -1.06 18.01
N PHE A 225 10.11 -2.33 17.66
CA PHE A 225 10.49 -2.83 16.34
C PHE A 225 11.83 -2.27 15.83
N LYS A 226 12.91 -2.53 16.55
CA LYS A 226 14.25 -2.00 16.22
C LYS A 226 14.74 -2.39 14.83
N GLY A 227 14.43 -3.62 14.38
CA GLY A 227 14.74 -4.05 13.03
C GLY A 227 14.00 -3.25 11.97
N ALA A 228 12.75 -2.84 12.24
CA ALA A 228 12.02 -1.96 11.34
C ALA A 228 12.65 -0.56 11.24
N VAL A 229 13.08 0.00 12.39
CA VAL A 229 13.82 1.29 12.41
C VAL A 229 15.12 1.18 11.63
N HIS A 230 15.87 0.09 11.84
CA HIS A 230 17.13 -0.16 11.11
C HIS A 230 16.88 -0.27 9.59
N ALA A 231 15.85 -1.00 9.16
CA ALA A 231 15.51 -1.10 7.74
C ALA A 231 15.11 0.26 7.13
N ILE A 232 14.39 1.12 7.86
CA ILE A 232 14.07 2.48 7.42
C ILE A 232 15.37 3.30 7.25
N ARG A 233 16.31 3.19 8.19
CA ARG A 233 17.62 3.88 8.08
C ARG A 233 18.41 3.39 6.88
N GLU A 234 18.52 2.07 6.69
CA GLU A 234 19.23 1.47 5.56
C GLU A 234 18.62 1.91 4.20
N ALA A 235 17.29 1.98 4.11
CA ALA A 235 16.61 2.52 2.94
C ALA A 235 16.91 4.01 2.73
N ALA A 236 16.90 4.81 3.81
CA ALA A 236 17.21 6.24 3.75
C ALA A 236 18.67 6.49 3.34
N ASP A 237 19.60 5.67 3.80
CA ASP A 237 21.02 5.74 3.39
C ASP A 237 21.20 5.42 1.89
N ALA A 238 20.32 4.58 1.33
CA ALA A 238 20.37 4.20 -0.07
C ALA A 238 19.78 5.26 -1.02
N VAL A 239 18.67 5.93 -0.64
CA VAL A 239 17.92 6.79 -1.58
C VAL A 239 17.52 8.16 -1.01
N GLY A 240 17.75 8.42 0.27
CA GLY A 240 17.29 9.60 0.99
C GLY A 240 15.93 9.40 1.68
N MET A 241 15.75 10.03 2.84
CA MET A 241 14.48 9.97 3.58
C MET A 241 13.32 10.63 2.81
N ASP A 242 13.61 11.58 1.94
CA ASP A 242 12.66 12.29 1.09
C ASP A 242 11.99 11.41 0.01
N LYS A 243 12.42 10.15 -0.11
CA LYS A 243 11.87 9.12 -1.01
C LYS A 243 11.04 8.06 -0.31
N LEU A 244 10.97 8.09 0.99
CA LEU A 244 10.35 7.05 1.81
C LEU A 244 9.03 7.53 2.42
N MET A 245 8.02 6.65 2.43
CA MET A 245 6.70 6.95 2.99
C MET A 245 6.28 5.84 3.96
N TRP A 246 5.50 6.20 4.96
CA TRP A 246 4.89 5.22 5.86
C TRP A 246 3.59 4.68 5.29
N GLY A 247 3.42 3.35 5.36
CA GLY A 247 2.18 2.64 5.13
C GLY A 247 1.94 1.60 6.21
N SER A 248 0.69 1.40 6.62
CA SER A 248 0.36 0.49 7.73
C SER A 248 0.13 -0.95 7.32
N ASP A 249 -0.32 -1.20 6.12
CA ASP A 249 -0.95 -2.46 5.67
C ASP A 249 -2.18 -2.82 6.53
N TYR A 250 -2.99 -1.80 6.89
CA TYR A 250 -4.29 -2.01 7.52
C TYR A 250 -5.21 -2.85 6.59
N PRO A 251 -5.95 -3.85 7.08
CA PRO A 251 -6.16 -4.22 8.47
C PRO A 251 -5.25 -5.35 8.99
N ARG A 252 -4.34 -5.88 8.17
CA ARG A 252 -3.49 -7.03 8.55
C ARG A 252 -2.61 -6.71 9.74
N THR A 253 -1.98 -5.55 9.74
CA THR A 253 -1.11 -5.08 10.83
C THR A 253 -1.83 -5.06 12.18
N ILE A 254 -3.10 -4.68 12.22
CA ILE A 254 -3.84 -4.60 13.49
C ILE A 254 -4.31 -5.96 14.02
N THR A 255 -3.94 -7.06 13.38
CA THR A 255 -4.10 -8.41 13.94
C THR A 255 -3.14 -8.64 15.12
N ALA A 256 -1.98 -8.00 15.11
CA ALA A 256 -0.93 -8.18 16.12
C ALA A 256 -0.74 -6.96 17.04
N ILE A 257 -0.97 -5.74 16.53
CA ILE A 257 -0.75 -4.48 17.26
C ILE A 257 -1.93 -3.51 17.05
N THR A 258 -1.95 -2.39 17.78
CA THR A 258 -2.93 -1.33 17.49
C THR A 258 -2.51 -0.54 16.24
N TYR A 259 -3.47 0.08 15.57
CA TYR A 259 -3.18 0.89 14.39
C TYR A 259 -2.17 2.01 14.68
N ARG A 260 -2.28 2.69 15.84
CA ARG A 260 -1.34 3.72 16.27
C ARG A 260 0.09 3.17 16.44
N MET A 261 0.25 1.96 16.97
CA MET A 261 1.59 1.35 17.15
C MET A 261 2.31 1.10 15.83
N SER A 262 1.59 1.05 14.68
CA SER A 262 2.21 0.83 13.36
C SER A 262 3.09 2.01 12.89
N TYR A 263 2.97 3.19 13.50
CA TYR A 263 3.82 4.36 13.22
C TYR A 263 4.45 4.99 14.48
N ASP A 264 3.87 4.79 15.66
CA ASP A 264 4.31 5.43 16.90
C ASP A 264 5.76 5.09 17.29
N PHE A 265 6.24 3.92 16.87
CA PHE A 265 7.65 3.51 17.04
C PHE A 265 8.61 4.45 16.29
N VAL A 266 8.20 4.99 15.14
CA VAL A 266 8.97 6.01 14.39
C VAL A 266 9.03 7.30 15.19
N LEU A 267 7.89 7.77 15.71
CA LEU A 267 7.85 9.01 16.52
C LEU A 267 8.75 8.93 17.75
N LYS A 268 8.85 7.74 18.36
CA LYS A 268 9.64 7.50 19.58
C LYS A 268 11.08 7.10 19.33
N SER A 269 11.46 6.91 18.08
CA SER A 269 12.83 6.53 17.73
C SER A 269 13.79 7.70 17.92
N ASP A 270 14.95 7.43 18.54
CA ASP A 270 16.07 8.35 18.65
C ASP A 270 17.01 8.28 17.41
N GLU A 271 16.76 7.35 16.49
CA GLU A 271 17.58 7.13 15.30
C GLU A 271 17.15 8.00 14.10
N MET A 272 16.07 8.78 14.25
CA MET A 272 15.56 9.70 13.24
C MET A 272 15.37 11.09 13.82
N THR A 273 15.72 12.11 13.04
CA THR A 273 15.45 13.50 13.39
C THR A 273 13.96 13.82 13.24
N GLU A 274 13.47 14.89 13.85
CA GLU A 274 12.07 15.33 13.72
C GLU A 274 11.70 15.66 12.26
N GLU A 275 12.66 16.17 11.49
CA GLU A 275 12.49 16.42 10.06
C GLU A 275 12.32 15.10 9.28
N GLU A 276 13.16 14.11 9.52
CA GLU A 276 13.04 12.78 8.89
C GLU A 276 11.72 12.09 9.25
N LYS A 277 11.28 12.19 10.53
CA LYS A 277 9.97 11.68 10.95
C LYS A 277 8.83 12.36 10.21
N ALA A 278 8.90 13.69 10.04
CA ALA A 278 7.88 14.45 9.32
C ALA A 278 7.82 14.07 7.83
N LEU A 279 8.98 13.92 7.18
CA LEU A 279 9.09 13.44 5.80
C LEU A 279 8.45 12.06 5.66
N PHE A 280 8.90 11.10 6.46
CA PHE A 280 8.47 9.70 6.38
C PHE A 280 6.99 9.50 6.68
N LEU A 281 6.47 10.16 7.72
CA LEU A 281 5.10 9.96 8.19
C LEU A 281 4.03 10.76 7.43
N GLY A 282 4.42 11.78 6.63
CA GLY A 282 3.40 12.56 5.97
C GLY A 282 3.85 13.48 4.83
N GLU A 283 4.93 14.25 4.96
CA GLU A 283 5.26 15.28 3.96
C GLU A 283 5.57 14.70 2.58
N ASN A 284 6.27 13.55 2.52
CA ASN A 284 6.53 12.86 1.26
C ASN A 284 5.23 12.38 0.61
N ALA A 285 4.31 11.83 1.40
CA ALA A 285 3.00 11.41 0.90
C ALA A 285 2.18 12.62 0.40
N CYS A 286 2.16 13.72 1.14
CA CYS A 286 1.51 14.96 0.68
C CYS A 286 2.05 15.40 -0.68
N ARG A 287 3.36 15.41 -0.85
CA ARG A 287 4.02 15.78 -2.11
C ARG A 287 3.70 14.80 -3.24
N PHE A 288 3.78 13.50 -2.97
CA PHE A 288 3.56 12.46 -3.98
C PHE A 288 2.11 12.40 -4.46
N TYR A 289 1.14 12.46 -3.53
CA TYR A 289 -0.29 12.34 -3.85
C TYR A 289 -0.99 13.68 -4.09
N GLY A 290 -0.33 14.83 -3.91
CA GLY A 290 -0.91 16.15 -4.08
C GLY A 290 -1.96 16.50 -3.01
N LEU A 291 -1.66 16.25 -1.73
CA LEU A 291 -2.59 16.44 -0.62
C LEU A 291 -2.41 17.82 0.03
N ASP A 292 -3.15 18.81 -0.45
CA ASP A 292 -3.03 20.18 0.04
C ASP A 292 -4.05 20.54 1.17
N ASN A 293 -5.19 19.83 1.20
CA ASN A 293 -6.33 20.16 2.08
C ASN A 293 -6.66 19.02 3.04
N LEU A 294 -5.74 18.69 3.94
CA LEU A 294 -5.96 17.66 4.94
C LEU A 294 -6.79 18.16 6.12
N VAL A 295 -7.70 17.32 6.60
CA VAL A 295 -8.55 17.62 7.77
C VAL A 295 -7.73 17.82 9.04
N ASP A 296 -8.19 18.72 9.91
CA ASP A 296 -7.72 18.82 11.28
C ASP A 296 -8.54 17.87 12.14
N LEU A 297 -7.88 16.89 12.73
CA LEU A 297 -8.51 15.92 13.62
C LEU A 297 -8.47 16.43 15.06
N PRO A 298 -9.62 16.50 15.75
CA PRO A 298 -9.63 16.85 17.16
C PRO A 298 -8.90 15.75 17.96
N TYR A 299 -7.95 16.18 18.79
CA TYR A 299 -7.33 15.24 19.73
C TYR A 299 -8.35 14.88 20.83
N ILE A 300 -8.63 13.59 20.95
CA ILE A 300 -9.48 13.05 22.02
C ILE A 300 -8.58 12.34 23.02
N LYS A 301 -8.52 12.89 24.22
CA LYS A 301 -7.68 12.34 25.31
C LYS A 301 -8.11 10.92 25.65
N ASN A 302 -7.15 10.03 25.76
CA ASN A 302 -7.40 8.68 26.25
C ASN A 302 -7.71 8.73 27.76
N MET A 303 -8.55 7.82 28.22
CA MET A 303 -8.94 7.72 29.64
C MET A 303 -7.73 7.52 30.57
N SER A 304 -6.62 6.95 30.07
CA SER A 304 -5.39 6.70 30.83
C SER A 304 -4.39 7.86 30.82
N GLU A 305 -4.71 8.98 30.16
CA GLU A 305 -3.90 10.21 30.16
C GLU A 305 -4.41 11.16 31.28
#